data_b7a911a029f3f6113665f82a4e017837
#
_entry.id   b7a911a029f3f6113665f82a4e017837
#
_cell.length_a   1.000
_cell.length_b   1.000
_cell.length_c   1.000
_cell.angle_alpha   90.00
_cell.angle_beta   90.00
_cell.angle_gamma   90.00
#
_symmetry.space_group_name_H-M   'P 1'
#
loop_
_entity.id
_entity.type
_entity.pdbx_description
1 polymer ?
#
loop_
_entity_poly.entity_id
_entity_poly.type
_entity_poly.pdbx_seq_one_letter_code
_entity_poly.pdbx_strand_id
1 'polypeptide(L)'
;MKEEKTLKARNSITGQIAGIIIGLVTGTVVLCWLLNTVFLESYYVRSKQKLLINGFTRIDRACEDDKLQSADFAIEFDKICSNSNITIMIIDSDGNVVKSSARDTETMHDQFIAAIFGTVNGAANNIAAGEDYKIIRQTDDRLQTEYYVLWGILPDGNLIMMRTPLESIRESVTISNRFLTYVGIIAVILSAVTVVFVTKRVTMPVLELTEISRRMIGLDFDAKYHGNGKNELDQLGEHMNQLSETLERTISELKSANNELKLDNERKTEIDEMR
;
A
#
# COMPACT_ATOMS: atom_id res chain seq x y z
N MET A 1 42.57 -1.94 0.53
CA MET A 1 41.96 -3.22 0.03
C MET A 1 40.52 -3.45 0.47
N LYS A 2 40.08 -3.06 1.67
CA LYS A 2 38.65 -3.14 2.11
C LYS A 2 37.80 -2.00 1.53
N GLU A 3 38.31 -0.78 1.45
CA GLU A 3 37.60 0.39 0.88
C GLU A 3 37.41 0.31 -0.63
N GLU A 4 38.36 -0.27 -1.36
CA GLU A 4 38.26 -0.46 -2.81
C GLU A 4 37.19 -1.50 -3.19
N LYS A 5 36.98 -2.53 -2.35
CA LYS A 5 35.89 -3.51 -2.53
C LYS A 5 34.51 -2.89 -2.26
N THR A 6 34.39 -1.96 -1.31
CA THR A 6 33.12 -1.30 -0.99
C THR A 6 32.71 -0.26 -2.05
N LEU A 7 33.67 0.45 -2.64
CA LEU A 7 33.42 1.37 -3.75
C LEU A 7 33.04 0.66 -5.06
N LYS A 8 33.63 -0.51 -5.33
CA LYS A 8 33.27 -1.32 -6.50
C LYS A 8 31.86 -1.94 -6.40
N ALA A 9 31.42 -2.29 -5.20
CA ALA A 9 30.06 -2.79 -4.95
C ALA A 9 28.99 -1.68 -5.13
N ARG A 10 29.32 -0.43 -4.85
CA ARG A 10 28.40 0.72 -4.94
C ARG A 10 28.08 1.16 -6.37
N ASN A 11 28.94 0.86 -7.33
CA ASN A 11 28.77 1.18 -8.76
C ASN A 11 28.37 -0.03 -9.62
N SER A 12 28.09 -1.18 -9.04
CA SER A 12 27.59 -2.33 -9.78
C SER A 12 26.16 -2.10 -10.23
N ILE A 13 25.87 -2.27 -11.51
CA ILE A 13 24.52 -2.23 -12.09
C ILE A 13 23.58 -3.14 -11.30
N THR A 14 24.05 -4.31 -10.89
CA THR A 14 23.33 -5.26 -10.04
C THR A 14 22.89 -4.63 -8.72
N GLY A 15 23.82 -3.94 -8.04
CA GLY A 15 23.52 -3.27 -6.77
C GLY A 15 22.54 -2.11 -6.94
N GLN A 16 22.65 -1.35 -8.04
CA GLN A 16 21.72 -0.27 -8.35
C GLN A 16 20.31 -0.77 -8.63
N ILE A 17 20.14 -1.77 -9.48
CA ILE A 17 18.84 -2.39 -9.78
C ILE A 17 18.22 -3.00 -8.51
N ALA A 18 19.01 -3.74 -7.74
CA ALA A 18 18.57 -4.31 -6.47
C ALA A 18 18.11 -3.23 -5.49
N GLY A 19 18.89 -2.16 -5.34
CA GLY A 19 18.56 -1.02 -4.49
C GLY A 19 17.29 -0.31 -4.93
N ILE A 20 17.07 -0.12 -6.23
CA ILE A 20 15.86 0.51 -6.78
C ILE A 20 14.63 -0.37 -6.50
N ILE A 21 14.69 -1.68 -6.75
CA ILE A 21 13.55 -2.59 -6.54
C ILE A 21 13.19 -2.66 -5.04
N ILE A 22 14.18 -2.90 -4.18
CA ILE A 22 13.96 -2.97 -2.73
C ILE A 22 13.48 -1.63 -2.20
N GLY A 23 14.10 -0.53 -2.63
CA GLY A 23 13.73 0.81 -2.21
C GLY A 23 12.31 1.18 -2.62
N LEU A 24 11.89 0.84 -3.85
CA LEU A 24 10.53 1.09 -4.35
C LEU A 24 9.50 0.28 -3.56
N VAL A 25 9.72 -1.02 -3.36
CA VAL A 25 8.78 -1.87 -2.61
C VAL A 25 8.71 -1.43 -1.15
N THR A 26 9.87 -1.21 -0.49
CA THR A 26 9.91 -0.75 0.90
C THR A 26 9.26 0.63 1.04
N GLY A 27 9.55 1.56 0.13
CA GLY A 27 8.93 2.89 0.11
C GLY A 27 7.41 2.83 -0.06
N THR A 28 6.92 1.98 -0.94
CA THR A 28 5.46 1.76 -1.13
C THR A 28 4.81 1.20 0.13
N VAL A 29 5.42 0.19 0.76
CA VAL A 29 4.91 -0.39 2.02
C VAL A 29 4.87 0.63 3.14
N VAL A 30 5.95 1.41 3.32
CA VAL A 30 6.02 2.46 4.34
C VAL A 30 4.98 3.55 4.06
N LEU A 31 4.81 3.96 2.79
CA LEU A 31 3.80 4.94 2.40
C LEU A 31 2.38 4.43 2.70
N CYS A 32 2.06 3.21 2.33
CA CYS A 32 0.76 2.59 2.63
C CYS A 32 0.51 2.52 4.14
N TRP A 33 1.52 2.13 4.92
CA TRP A 33 1.42 2.07 6.38
C TRP A 33 1.18 3.46 6.98
N LEU A 34 1.88 4.47 6.51
CA LEU A 34 1.74 5.84 6.97
C LEU A 34 0.35 6.40 6.62
N LEU A 35 -0.10 6.21 5.38
CA LEU A 35 -1.44 6.61 4.95
C LEU A 35 -2.52 5.90 5.78
N ASN A 36 -2.38 4.61 6.03
CA ASN A 36 -3.31 3.86 6.85
C ASN A 36 -3.36 4.42 8.29
N THR A 37 -2.20 4.66 8.91
CA THR A 37 -2.13 5.16 10.28
C THR A 37 -2.73 6.57 10.43
N VAL A 38 -2.51 7.45 9.44
CA VAL A 38 -2.97 8.86 9.51
C VAL A 38 -4.44 9.00 9.11
N PHE A 39 -4.88 8.29 8.08
CA PHE A 39 -6.19 8.53 7.48
C PHE A 39 -7.27 7.55 7.91
N LEU A 40 -6.91 6.34 8.31
CA LEU A 40 -7.90 5.29 8.58
C LEU A 40 -8.82 5.64 9.73
N GLU A 41 -8.30 6.17 10.84
CA GLU A 41 -9.11 6.60 11.98
C GLU A 41 -10.11 7.69 11.57
N SER A 42 -9.63 8.72 10.87
CA SER A 42 -10.49 9.81 10.38
C SER A 42 -11.57 9.32 9.41
N TYR A 43 -11.22 8.35 8.56
CA TYR A 43 -12.18 7.73 7.64
C TYR A 43 -13.28 6.96 8.39
N TYR A 44 -12.89 6.12 9.36
CA TYR A 44 -13.86 5.38 10.19
C TYR A 44 -14.77 6.31 10.98
N VAL A 45 -14.22 7.35 11.59
CA VAL A 45 -15.00 8.37 12.32
C VAL A 45 -16.05 9.01 11.42
N ARG A 46 -15.64 9.49 10.24
CA ARG A 46 -16.57 10.08 9.26
C ARG A 46 -17.62 9.08 8.77
N SER A 47 -17.23 7.84 8.58
CA SER A 47 -18.14 6.76 8.18
C SER A 47 -19.18 6.50 9.26
N LYS A 48 -18.78 6.45 10.54
CA LYS A 48 -19.71 6.27 11.67
C LYS A 48 -20.64 7.46 11.87
N GLN A 49 -20.15 8.69 11.70
CA GLN A 49 -21.00 9.88 11.71
C GLN A 49 -22.08 9.81 10.63
N LYS A 50 -21.72 9.43 9.40
CA LYS A 50 -22.70 9.23 8.32
C LYS A 50 -23.73 8.15 8.65
N LEU A 51 -23.31 7.06 9.30
CA LEU A 51 -24.22 6.00 9.73
C LEU A 51 -25.20 6.50 10.79
N LEU A 52 -24.76 7.30 11.77
CA LEU A 52 -25.63 7.92 12.76
C LEU A 52 -26.65 8.87 12.10
N ILE A 53 -26.18 9.74 11.19
CA ILE A 53 -27.04 10.69 10.48
C ILE A 53 -28.08 9.95 9.62
N ASN A 54 -27.62 8.95 8.84
CA ASN A 54 -28.54 8.15 8.02
C ASN A 54 -29.57 7.39 8.87
N GLY A 55 -29.14 6.84 10.02
CA GLY A 55 -30.03 6.19 10.96
C GLY A 55 -31.06 7.16 11.50
N PHE A 56 -30.64 8.36 11.93
CA PHE A 56 -31.53 9.42 12.38
C PHE A 56 -32.54 9.79 11.29
N THR A 57 -32.11 10.13 10.08
CA THR A 57 -32.97 10.51 8.95
C THR A 57 -34.03 9.44 8.62
N ARG A 58 -33.69 8.14 8.77
CA ARG A 58 -34.64 7.05 8.53
C ARG A 58 -35.69 6.95 9.61
N ILE A 59 -35.28 7.14 10.87
CA ILE A 59 -36.22 7.16 12.03
C ILE A 59 -37.11 8.39 11.97
N ASP A 60 -36.54 9.54 11.64
CA ASP A 60 -37.22 10.81 11.46
C ASP A 60 -38.36 10.71 10.42
N ARG A 61 -38.08 10.16 9.23
CA ARG A 61 -39.11 9.90 8.22
C ARG A 61 -40.13 8.88 8.65
N ALA A 62 -39.75 7.85 9.39
CA ALA A 62 -40.69 6.87 9.90
C ALA A 62 -41.63 7.49 10.95
N CYS A 63 -41.14 8.50 11.67
CA CYS A 63 -41.93 9.31 12.59
C CYS A 63 -42.92 10.20 11.82
N GLU A 64 -42.49 10.92 10.79
CA GLU A 64 -43.35 11.72 9.92
C GLU A 64 -44.52 10.91 9.33
N ASP A 65 -44.24 9.65 8.95
CA ASP A 65 -45.20 8.71 8.37
C ASP A 65 -46.09 8.01 9.41
N ASP A 66 -46.01 8.34 10.71
CA ASP A 66 -46.68 7.68 11.83
C ASP A 66 -46.45 6.15 11.88
N LYS A 67 -45.27 5.69 11.50
CA LYS A 67 -44.92 4.26 11.40
C LYS A 67 -44.10 3.72 12.57
N LEU A 68 -43.77 4.54 13.58
CA LEU A 68 -42.89 4.14 14.69
C LEU A 68 -43.32 2.88 15.43
N GLN A 69 -44.65 2.61 15.46
CA GLN A 69 -45.20 1.43 16.10
C GLN A 69 -45.47 0.25 15.14
N SER A 70 -45.15 0.40 13.86
CA SER A 70 -45.37 -0.65 12.88
C SER A 70 -44.39 -1.83 13.05
N ALA A 71 -44.82 -3.03 12.66
CA ALA A 71 -43.93 -4.20 12.67
C ALA A 71 -42.75 -4.05 11.70
N ASP A 72 -42.97 -3.39 10.56
CA ASP A 72 -41.93 -3.12 9.57
C ASP A 72 -40.85 -2.19 10.12
N PHE A 73 -41.27 -1.15 10.87
CA PHE A 73 -40.34 -0.26 11.54
C PHE A 73 -39.54 -0.97 12.65
N ALA A 74 -40.16 -1.91 13.37
CA ALA A 74 -39.44 -2.69 14.37
C ALA A 74 -38.27 -3.47 13.75
N ILE A 75 -38.50 -4.10 12.58
CA ILE A 75 -37.47 -4.80 11.84
C ILE A 75 -36.38 -3.85 11.34
N GLU A 76 -36.77 -2.68 10.85
CA GLU A 76 -35.84 -1.67 10.37
C GLU A 76 -35.01 -1.07 11.51
N PHE A 77 -35.60 -0.78 12.65
CA PHE A 77 -34.92 -0.34 13.85
C PHE A 77 -33.88 -1.34 14.32
N ASP A 78 -34.22 -2.63 14.38
CA ASP A 78 -33.27 -3.70 14.71
C ASP A 78 -32.13 -3.82 13.70
N LYS A 79 -32.40 -3.62 12.40
CA LYS A 79 -31.35 -3.59 11.36
C LYS A 79 -30.41 -2.42 11.54
N ILE A 80 -30.90 -1.22 11.85
CA ILE A 80 -30.06 -0.04 12.11
C ILE A 80 -29.16 -0.31 13.31
N CYS A 81 -29.71 -0.85 14.40
CA CYS A 81 -28.94 -1.17 15.60
C CYS A 81 -27.87 -2.23 15.36
N SER A 82 -28.26 -3.38 14.77
CA SER A 82 -27.37 -4.54 14.62
C SER A 82 -26.27 -4.33 13.58
N ASN A 83 -26.62 -3.82 12.39
CA ASN A 83 -25.67 -3.69 11.29
C ASN A 83 -24.61 -2.61 11.51
N SER A 84 -24.96 -1.59 12.32
CA SER A 84 -24.11 -0.41 12.50
C SER A 84 -23.43 -0.36 13.86
N ASN A 85 -23.73 -1.31 14.75
CA ASN A 85 -23.31 -1.29 16.17
C ASN A 85 -23.69 0.05 16.84
N ILE A 86 -24.95 0.46 16.63
CA ILE A 86 -25.53 1.69 17.18
C ILE A 86 -26.53 1.30 18.24
N THR A 87 -26.46 1.92 19.42
CA THR A 87 -27.52 1.82 20.44
C THR A 87 -28.40 3.04 20.31
N ILE A 88 -29.71 2.82 20.27
CA ILE A 88 -30.74 3.86 20.07
C ILE A 88 -31.67 3.86 21.23
N MET A 89 -32.06 5.06 21.68
CA MET A 89 -33.11 5.29 22.66
C MET A 89 -34.00 6.46 22.23
N ILE A 90 -35.29 6.30 22.33
CA ILE A 90 -36.30 7.32 22.07
C ILE A 90 -37.07 7.53 23.36
N ILE A 91 -37.21 8.78 23.81
CA ILE A 91 -38.01 9.19 24.99
C ILE A 91 -39.04 10.18 24.58
N ASP A 92 -40.17 10.18 25.29
CA ASP A 92 -41.22 11.18 25.13
C ASP A 92 -40.89 12.50 25.87
N SER A 93 -41.78 13.50 25.77
CA SER A 93 -41.62 14.79 26.41
C SER A 93 -41.66 14.72 27.95
N ASP A 94 -42.21 13.64 28.51
CA ASP A 94 -42.29 13.39 29.95
C ASP A 94 -41.05 12.60 30.46
N GLY A 95 -40.16 12.21 29.56
CA GLY A 95 -38.93 11.47 29.86
C GLY A 95 -39.12 9.96 29.92
N ASN A 96 -40.29 9.41 29.53
CA ASN A 96 -40.49 7.96 29.49
C ASN A 96 -39.85 7.36 28.25
N VAL A 97 -39.30 6.15 28.39
CA VAL A 97 -38.70 5.44 27.28
C VAL A 97 -39.78 4.84 26.38
N VAL A 98 -39.91 5.38 25.15
CA VAL A 98 -40.81 4.89 24.11
C VAL A 98 -40.22 3.65 23.41
N LYS A 99 -38.94 3.68 23.10
CA LYS A 99 -38.23 2.57 22.45
C LYS A 99 -36.74 2.61 22.77
N SER A 100 -36.15 1.46 23.05
CA SER A 100 -34.71 1.34 23.30
C SER A 100 -34.14 0.03 22.78
N SER A 101 -32.90 0.07 22.23
CA SER A 101 -32.08 -1.09 21.94
C SER A 101 -30.98 -1.32 22.98
N ALA A 102 -30.93 -0.50 24.02
CA ALA A 102 -29.93 -0.61 25.08
C ALA A 102 -30.21 -1.81 25.98
N ARG A 103 -29.16 -2.54 26.37
CA ARG A 103 -29.23 -3.60 27.39
C ARG A 103 -29.44 -3.01 28.80
N ASP A 104 -28.79 -1.88 29.07
CA ASP A 104 -28.91 -1.10 30.31
C ASP A 104 -29.62 0.23 29.94
N THR A 105 -30.93 0.20 30.04
CA THR A 105 -31.80 1.31 29.66
C THR A 105 -31.69 2.47 30.66
N GLU A 106 -31.52 2.18 31.95
CA GLU A 106 -31.41 3.17 33.00
C GLU A 106 -30.15 4.03 32.87
N THR A 107 -28.98 3.37 32.71
CA THR A 107 -27.72 4.09 32.50
C THR A 107 -27.74 4.93 31.21
N MET A 108 -28.35 4.41 30.13
CA MET A 108 -28.43 5.16 28.88
C MET A 108 -29.38 6.35 29.00
N HIS A 109 -30.46 6.21 29.74
CA HIS A 109 -31.40 7.28 30.02
C HIS A 109 -30.72 8.42 30.79
N ASP A 110 -30.01 8.11 31.88
CA ASP A 110 -29.26 9.11 32.65
C ASP A 110 -28.21 9.84 31.78
N GLN A 111 -27.49 9.13 30.93
CA GLN A 111 -26.54 9.73 29.99
C GLN A 111 -27.23 10.63 28.95
N PHE A 112 -28.45 10.26 28.53
CA PHE A 112 -29.24 11.05 27.59
C PHE A 112 -29.67 12.37 28.24
N ILE A 113 -30.19 12.30 29.43
CA ILE A 113 -30.57 13.50 30.21
C ILE A 113 -29.35 14.40 30.44
N ALA A 114 -28.22 13.82 30.84
CA ALA A 114 -26.94 14.54 30.99
C ALA A 114 -26.47 15.21 29.70
N ALA A 115 -26.65 14.57 28.54
CA ALA A 115 -26.27 15.12 27.24
C ALA A 115 -27.14 16.30 26.81
N ILE A 116 -28.45 16.27 27.15
CA ILE A 116 -29.42 17.35 26.84
C ILE A 116 -29.15 18.56 27.72
N PHE A 117 -29.06 18.35 29.01
CA PHE A 117 -28.99 19.45 30.00
C PHE A 117 -27.55 19.97 30.21
N GLY A 118 -26.57 19.47 29.50
CA GLY A 118 -25.20 19.99 29.51
C GLY A 118 -24.44 19.79 30.82
N THR A 119 -24.90 18.86 31.69
CA THR A 119 -24.23 18.54 32.96
C THR A 119 -22.98 17.67 32.79
N VAL A 120 -22.61 17.36 31.55
CA VAL A 120 -21.37 16.64 31.24
C VAL A 120 -20.19 17.58 31.46
N ASN A 121 -19.51 17.40 32.59
CA ASN A 121 -18.24 18.08 32.92
C ASN A 121 -17.14 17.65 31.93
N GLY A 122 -16.90 18.47 30.97
CA GLY A 122 -15.87 18.29 29.93
C GLY A 122 -16.43 18.90 28.67
N ALA A 123 -15.69 19.80 28.06
CA ALA A 123 -16.06 20.46 26.82
C ALA A 123 -16.65 19.42 25.85
N ALA A 124 -17.96 19.35 25.76
CA ALA A 124 -18.65 18.53 24.79
C ALA A 124 -18.17 19.03 23.43
N ASN A 125 -17.21 18.32 22.84
CA ASN A 125 -16.68 18.65 21.53
C ASN A 125 -17.82 18.44 20.54
N ASN A 126 -18.52 19.52 20.19
CA ASN A 126 -19.47 19.52 19.10
C ASN A 126 -18.73 19.14 17.85
N ILE A 127 -19.05 17.96 17.30
CA ILE A 127 -18.37 17.41 16.13
C ILE A 127 -19.12 17.79 14.86
N ALA A 128 -20.45 17.73 14.90
CA ALA A 128 -21.35 18.13 13.82
C ALA A 128 -22.72 18.55 14.41
N ALA A 129 -23.41 19.42 13.71
CA ALA A 129 -24.78 19.83 14.05
C ALA A 129 -25.58 19.94 12.74
N GLY A 130 -26.81 19.43 12.74
CA GLY A 130 -27.86 19.71 11.77
C GLY A 130 -28.89 20.66 12.38
N GLU A 131 -30.03 20.84 11.70
CA GLU A 131 -31.15 21.65 12.21
C GLU A 131 -31.78 20.97 13.44
N ASP A 132 -32.01 19.66 13.38
CA ASP A 132 -32.74 18.89 14.39
C ASP A 132 -31.90 17.92 15.19
N TYR A 133 -30.54 17.88 14.95
CA TYR A 133 -29.66 17.00 15.68
C TYR A 133 -28.30 17.61 15.97
N LYS A 134 -27.61 17.05 16.98
CA LYS A 134 -26.21 17.32 17.31
C LYS A 134 -25.46 16.03 17.51
N ILE A 135 -24.17 16.02 17.06
CA ILE A 135 -23.22 14.91 17.31
C ILE A 135 -22.15 15.44 18.26
N ILE A 136 -22.00 14.77 19.38
CA ILE A 136 -21.02 15.08 20.41
C ILE A 136 -20.13 13.84 20.68
N ARG A 137 -18.96 14.08 21.25
CA ARG A 137 -18.13 13.03 21.85
C ARG A 137 -18.39 13.05 23.36
N GLN A 138 -18.74 11.91 23.90
CA GLN A 138 -19.06 11.74 25.32
C GLN A 138 -18.30 10.54 25.87
N THR A 139 -17.74 10.68 27.07
CA THR A 139 -17.13 9.59 27.82
C THR A 139 -18.11 9.03 28.83
N ASP A 140 -18.23 7.73 28.89
CA ASP A 140 -18.89 7.01 29.95
C ASP A 140 -17.87 6.77 31.08
N ASP A 141 -18.02 7.52 32.19
CA ASP A 141 -17.08 7.46 33.31
C ASP A 141 -17.07 6.09 34.02
N ARG A 142 -18.18 5.33 33.96
CA ARG A 142 -18.29 3.99 34.55
C ARG A 142 -17.56 2.94 33.74
N LEU A 143 -17.69 3.01 32.42
CA LEU A 143 -17.09 2.05 31.48
C LEU A 143 -15.73 2.51 30.95
N GLN A 144 -15.33 3.76 31.25
CA GLN A 144 -14.13 4.40 30.69
C GLN A 144 -14.08 4.30 29.15
N THR A 145 -15.28 4.31 28.53
CA THR A 145 -15.45 4.15 27.09
C THR A 145 -15.97 5.45 26.49
N GLU A 146 -15.36 5.86 25.39
CA GLU A 146 -15.79 7.03 24.63
C GLU A 146 -16.83 6.64 23.57
N TYR A 147 -17.86 7.48 23.41
CA TYR A 147 -18.92 7.30 22.44
C TYR A 147 -19.06 8.52 21.54
N TYR A 148 -19.40 8.29 20.28
CA TYR A 148 -20.08 9.30 19.48
C TYR A 148 -21.57 9.19 19.76
N VAL A 149 -22.13 10.30 20.20
CA VAL A 149 -23.55 10.43 20.58
C VAL A 149 -24.19 11.43 19.63
N LEU A 150 -25.19 10.98 18.88
CA LEU A 150 -26.12 11.84 18.18
C LEU A 150 -27.37 11.94 19.05
N TRP A 151 -27.79 13.13 19.35
CA TRP A 151 -29.11 13.37 19.92
C TRP A 151 -29.87 14.42 19.08
N GLY A 152 -31.17 14.30 19.03
CA GLY A 152 -32.03 15.18 18.23
C GLY A 152 -33.47 15.11 18.64
N ILE A 153 -34.28 15.91 17.95
CA ILE A 153 -35.74 16.03 18.16
C ILE A 153 -36.44 15.46 16.95
N LEU A 154 -37.37 14.54 17.16
CA LEU A 154 -38.20 13.96 16.12
C LEU A 154 -39.44 14.84 15.83
N PRO A 155 -40.09 14.69 14.65
CA PRO A 155 -41.27 15.50 14.26
C PRO A 155 -42.47 15.41 15.21
N ASP A 156 -42.60 14.30 15.96
CA ASP A 156 -43.64 14.08 16.97
C ASP A 156 -43.33 14.72 18.34
N GLY A 157 -42.16 15.39 18.45
CA GLY A 157 -41.71 16.01 19.70
C GLY A 157 -40.90 15.05 20.59
N ASN A 158 -40.77 13.79 20.24
CA ASN A 158 -39.94 12.84 20.96
C ASN A 158 -38.46 13.17 20.80
N LEU A 159 -37.67 12.83 21.81
CA LEU A 159 -36.23 12.99 21.78
C LEU A 159 -35.56 11.65 21.44
N ILE A 160 -34.58 11.70 20.58
CA ILE A 160 -33.79 10.51 20.18
C ILE A 160 -32.33 10.66 20.56
N MET A 161 -31.75 9.59 21.09
CA MET A 161 -30.30 9.43 21.29
C MET A 161 -29.81 8.19 20.56
N MET A 162 -28.76 8.36 19.81
CA MET A 162 -28.05 7.27 19.09
C MET A 162 -26.57 7.32 19.46
N ARG A 163 -26.03 6.22 19.95
CA ARG A 163 -24.61 6.17 20.32
C ARG A 163 -23.86 5.01 19.68
N THR A 164 -22.59 5.21 19.39
CA THR A 164 -21.67 4.19 18.92
C THR A 164 -20.33 4.29 19.64
N PRO A 165 -19.75 3.17 20.14
CA PRO A 165 -18.49 3.22 20.88
C PRO A 165 -17.31 3.50 19.95
N LEU A 166 -16.39 4.38 20.41
CA LEU A 166 -15.14 4.67 19.71
C LEU A 166 -14.14 3.52 19.81
N GLU A 167 -14.22 2.73 20.88
CA GLU A 167 -13.32 1.60 21.11
C GLU A 167 -13.33 0.62 19.93
N SER A 168 -14.53 0.33 19.39
CA SER A 168 -14.68 -0.54 18.22
C SER A 168 -13.98 0.00 16.96
N ILE A 169 -13.82 1.31 16.85
CA ILE A 169 -13.10 1.97 15.76
C ILE A 169 -11.60 1.78 15.96
N ARG A 170 -11.10 2.08 17.15
CA ARG A 170 -9.67 1.92 17.51
C ARG A 170 -9.21 0.47 17.38
N GLU A 171 -10.03 -0.47 17.82
CA GLU A 171 -9.75 -1.90 17.66
C GLU A 171 -9.64 -2.30 16.18
N SER A 172 -10.59 -1.86 15.35
CA SER A 172 -10.55 -2.13 13.90
C SER A 172 -9.31 -1.54 13.22
N VAL A 173 -8.91 -0.33 13.61
CA VAL A 173 -7.68 0.32 13.11
C VAL A 173 -6.44 -0.46 13.54
N THR A 174 -6.38 -0.89 14.79
CA THR A 174 -5.26 -1.66 15.34
C THR A 174 -5.11 -3.00 14.63
N ILE A 175 -6.22 -3.72 14.41
CA ILE A 175 -6.22 -5.00 13.67
C ILE A 175 -5.76 -4.77 12.23
N SER A 176 -6.27 -3.74 11.55
CA SER A 176 -5.87 -3.38 10.19
C SER A 176 -4.38 -3.05 10.10
N ASN A 177 -3.85 -2.25 11.03
CA ASN A 177 -2.43 -1.90 11.07
C ASN A 177 -1.54 -3.14 11.30
N ARG A 178 -1.96 -4.04 12.18
CA ARG A 178 -1.23 -5.29 12.44
C ARG A 178 -1.21 -6.19 11.20
N PHE A 179 -2.36 -6.33 10.53
CA PHE A 179 -2.44 -7.09 9.28
C PHE A 179 -1.55 -6.48 8.19
N LEU A 180 -1.59 -5.17 8.01
CA LEU A 180 -0.74 -4.47 7.04
C LEU A 180 0.75 -4.64 7.33
N THR A 181 1.14 -4.70 8.60
CA THR A 181 2.51 -4.99 9.02
C THR A 181 2.96 -6.38 8.55
N TYR A 182 2.13 -7.41 8.72
CA TYR A 182 2.44 -8.75 8.22
C TYR A 182 2.55 -8.80 6.70
N VAL A 183 1.61 -8.17 5.99
CA VAL A 183 1.66 -8.05 4.52
C VAL A 183 2.93 -7.34 4.07
N GLY A 184 3.31 -6.27 4.77
CA GLY A 184 4.55 -5.53 4.49
C GLY A 184 5.81 -6.39 4.63
N ILE A 185 5.92 -7.17 5.71
CA ILE A 185 7.05 -8.10 5.91
C ILE A 185 7.13 -9.11 4.76
N ILE A 186 6.00 -9.72 4.40
CA ILE A 186 5.93 -10.68 3.29
C ILE A 186 6.35 -10.02 1.96
N ALA A 187 5.88 -8.80 1.70
CA ALA A 187 6.23 -8.07 0.49
C ALA A 187 7.73 -7.77 0.39
N VAL A 188 8.39 -7.42 1.51
CA VAL A 188 9.84 -7.21 1.55
C VAL A 188 10.61 -8.51 1.28
N ILE A 189 10.17 -9.64 1.85
CA ILE A 189 10.78 -10.96 1.61
C ILE A 189 10.64 -11.33 0.12
N LEU A 190 9.44 -11.20 -0.45
CA LEU A 190 9.20 -11.47 -1.87
C LEU A 190 10.05 -10.57 -2.78
N SER A 191 10.20 -9.30 -2.42
CA SER A 191 11.07 -8.36 -3.11
C SER A 191 12.53 -8.84 -3.13
N ALA A 192 13.05 -9.32 -2.00
CA ALA A 192 14.40 -9.86 -1.92
C ALA A 192 14.58 -11.10 -2.82
N VAL A 193 13.60 -11.99 -2.85
CA VAL A 193 13.61 -13.17 -3.76
C VAL A 193 13.59 -12.72 -5.23
N THR A 194 12.76 -11.75 -5.56
CA THR A 194 12.67 -11.19 -6.93
C THR A 194 14.01 -10.58 -7.36
N VAL A 195 14.68 -9.85 -6.48
CA VAL A 195 16.02 -9.29 -6.75
C VAL A 195 17.01 -10.39 -7.10
N VAL A 196 17.07 -11.48 -6.33
CA VAL A 196 17.97 -12.61 -6.61
C VAL A 196 17.64 -13.23 -7.96
N PHE A 197 16.37 -13.40 -8.28
CA PHE A 197 15.93 -13.94 -9.56
C PHE A 197 16.34 -13.05 -10.74
N VAL A 198 16.05 -11.75 -10.67
CA VAL A 198 16.42 -10.77 -11.71
C VAL A 198 17.94 -10.69 -11.88
N THR A 199 18.69 -10.69 -10.78
CA THR A 199 20.16 -10.69 -10.83
C THR A 199 20.68 -11.88 -11.63
N LYS A 200 20.21 -13.08 -11.37
CA LYS A 200 20.69 -14.31 -12.07
C LYS A 200 20.22 -14.41 -13.52
N ARG A 201 18.99 -13.93 -13.80
CA ARG A 201 18.38 -14.09 -15.13
C ARG A 201 18.69 -12.95 -16.10
N VAL A 202 18.99 -11.77 -15.60
CA VAL A 202 19.18 -10.57 -16.41
C VAL A 202 20.55 -9.96 -16.20
N THR A 203 20.89 -9.65 -14.95
CA THR A 203 22.08 -8.84 -14.68
C THR A 203 23.38 -9.60 -14.91
N MET A 204 23.48 -10.87 -14.50
CA MET A 204 24.68 -11.67 -14.69
C MET A 204 25.00 -11.91 -16.19
N PRO A 205 24.07 -12.33 -17.04
CA PRO A 205 24.32 -12.46 -18.49
C PRO A 205 24.77 -11.15 -19.15
N VAL A 206 24.17 -10.01 -18.78
CA VAL A 206 24.58 -8.69 -19.30
C VAL A 206 26.02 -8.36 -18.91
N LEU A 207 26.42 -8.64 -17.67
CA LEU A 207 27.81 -8.44 -17.23
C LEU A 207 28.79 -9.38 -17.96
N GLU A 208 28.39 -10.63 -18.21
CA GLU A 208 29.19 -11.59 -18.97
C GLU A 208 29.41 -11.11 -20.43
N LEU A 209 28.33 -10.67 -21.09
CA LEU A 209 28.44 -10.09 -22.45
C LEU A 209 29.31 -8.83 -22.48
N THR A 210 29.23 -7.99 -21.45
CA THR A 210 30.08 -6.80 -21.33
C THR A 210 31.57 -7.20 -21.21
N GLU A 211 31.87 -8.22 -20.41
CA GLU A 211 33.25 -8.70 -20.26
C GLU A 211 33.78 -9.34 -21.54
N ILE A 212 32.97 -10.14 -22.26
CA ILE A 212 33.32 -10.69 -23.58
C ILE A 212 33.62 -9.56 -24.56
N SER A 213 32.75 -8.55 -24.64
CA SER A 213 32.97 -7.37 -25.49
C SER A 213 34.30 -6.66 -25.15
N ARG A 214 34.63 -6.52 -23.86
CA ARG A 214 35.87 -5.90 -23.41
C ARG A 214 37.11 -6.74 -23.85
N ARG A 215 37.04 -8.07 -23.75
CA ARG A 215 38.11 -8.97 -24.20
C ARG A 215 38.29 -8.89 -25.71
N MET A 216 37.21 -8.80 -26.49
CA MET A 216 37.27 -8.62 -27.95
C MET A 216 37.99 -7.32 -28.36
N ILE A 217 37.82 -6.22 -27.62
CA ILE A 217 38.57 -4.96 -27.84
C ILE A 217 40.08 -5.21 -27.67
N GLY A 218 40.50 -6.11 -26.77
CA GLY A 218 41.87 -6.52 -26.56
C GLY A 218 42.37 -7.59 -27.55
N LEU A 219 41.59 -7.90 -28.60
CA LEU A 219 41.85 -8.94 -29.57
C LEU A 219 41.91 -10.37 -28.97
N ASP A 220 41.27 -10.57 -27.85
CA ASP A 220 41.05 -11.87 -27.21
C ASP A 220 39.67 -12.39 -27.62
N PHE A 221 39.62 -13.25 -28.62
CA PHE A 221 38.42 -13.83 -29.20
C PHE A 221 38.06 -15.21 -28.62
N ASP A 222 38.81 -15.73 -27.65
CA ASP A 222 38.58 -17.06 -27.05
C ASP A 222 37.34 -17.04 -26.11
N ALA A 223 36.98 -15.88 -25.60
CA ALA A 223 35.84 -15.75 -24.72
C ALA A 223 34.51 -15.88 -25.50
N LYS A 224 33.75 -16.89 -25.18
CA LYS A 224 32.43 -17.15 -25.79
C LYS A 224 31.34 -17.13 -24.74
N TYR A 225 30.17 -16.62 -25.13
CA TYR A 225 28.97 -16.68 -24.32
C TYR A 225 28.34 -18.08 -24.40
N HIS A 226 27.95 -18.63 -23.26
CA HIS A 226 27.32 -19.96 -23.15
C HIS A 226 25.90 -19.85 -22.56
N GLY A 227 24.97 -19.31 -23.34
CA GLY A 227 23.56 -19.24 -22.98
C GLY A 227 22.78 -20.50 -23.39
N ASN A 228 21.56 -20.64 -22.87
CA ASN A 228 20.67 -21.76 -23.23
C ASN A 228 19.80 -21.48 -24.47
N GLY A 229 19.98 -20.36 -25.17
CA GLY A 229 19.29 -19.98 -26.41
C GLY A 229 17.77 -19.72 -26.26
N LYS A 230 17.29 -19.43 -25.04
CA LYS A 230 15.85 -19.37 -24.75
C LYS A 230 15.27 -17.94 -24.58
N ASN A 231 16.12 -16.93 -24.50
CA ASN A 231 15.69 -15.54 -24.35
C ASN A 231 16.49 -14.59 -25.24
N GLU A 232 16.12 -13.32 -25.30
CA GLU A 232 16.73 -12.28 -26.11
C GLU A 232 18.20 -12.03 -25.73
N LEU A 233 18.56 -12.22 -24.47
CA LEU A 233 19.95 -12.08 -24.01
C LEU A 233 20.81 -13.24 -24.50
N ASP A 234 20.30 -14.45 -24.54
CA ASP A 234 20.98 -15.61 -25.09
C ASP A 234 21.19 -15.46 -26.62
N GLN A 235 20.18 -14.91 -27.34
CA GLN A 235 20.31 -14.58 -28.76
C GLN A 235 21.38 -13.52 -28.99
N LEU A 236 21.40 -12.46 -28.15
CA LEU A 236 22.45 -11.44 -28.22
C LEU A 236 23.83 -12.04 -27.98
N GLY A 237 23.94 -12.98 -27.05
CA GLY A 237 25.18 -13.72 -26.78
C GLY A 237 25.65 -14.54 -27.98
N GLU A 238 24.71 -15.20 -28.66
CA GLU A 238 25.02 -15.97 -29.88
C GLU A 238 25.50 -15.07 -31.05
N HIS A 239 24.84 -13.94 -31.27
CA HIS A 239 25.30 -12.95 -32.24
C HIS A 239 26.67 -12.36 -31.88
N MET A 240 26.94 -12.16 -30.57
CA MET A 240 28.27 -11.74 -30.11
C MET A 240 29.34 -12.79 -30.41
N ASN A 241 29.04 -14.08 -30.24
CA ASN A 241 29.95 -15.17 -30.59
C ASN A 241 30.22 -15.18 -32.10
N GLN A 242 29.19 -15.04 -32.95
CA GLN A 242 29.35 -14.97 -34.43
C GLN A 242 30.18 -13.76 -34.84
N LEU A 243 29.97 -12.59 -34.21
CA LEU A 243 30.79 -11.41 -34.46
C LEU A 243 32.25 -11.64 -34.10
N SER A 244 32.52 -12.28 -32.94
CA SER A 244 33.86 -12.66 -32.49
C SER A 244 34.58 -13.51 -33.49
N GLU A 245 33.94 -14.58 -34.02
CA GLU A 245 34.52 -15.49 -35.03
C GLU A 245 34.79 -14.78 -36.35
N THR A 246 33.89 -13.91 -36.78
CA THR A 246 34.06 -13.14 -38.01
C THR A 246 35.25 -12.19 -37.91
N LEU A 247 35.37 -11.47 -36.78
CA LEU A 247 36.50 -10.56 -36.55
C LEU A 247 37.81 -11.31 -36.46
N GLU A 248 37.87 -12.42 -35.74
CA GLU A 248 39.08 -13.26 -35.63
C GLU A 248 39.56 -13.71 -37.00
N ARG A 249 38.65 -14.24 -37.85
CA ARG A 249 38.95 -14.65 -39.22
C ARG A 249 39.46 -13.48 -40.07
N THR A 250 38.77 -12.35 -40.07
CA THR A 250 39.12 -11.17 -40.86
C THR A 250 40.50 -10.62 -40.46
N ILE A 251 40.81 -10.59 -39.17
CA ILE A 251 42.11 -10.13 -38.66
C ILE A 251 43.22 -11.12 -39.10
N SER A 252 42.95 -12.42 -39.06
CA SER A 252 43.89 -13.45 -39.51
C SER A 252 44.16 -13.32 -41.01
N GLU A 253 43.13 -13.14 -41.84
CA GLU A 253 43.25 -12.94 -43.30
C GLU A 253 44.04 -11.65 -43.60
N LEU A 254 43.74 -10.54 -42.92
CA LEU A 254 44.51 -9.29 -43.08
C LEU A 254 45.95 -9.42 -42.69
N LYS A 255 46.27 -10.17 -41.62
CA LYS A 255 47.63 -10.44 -41.19
C LYS A 255 48.39 -11.27 -42.19
N SER A 256 47.76 -12.29 -42.78
CA SER A 256 48.33 -13.11 -43.85
C SER A 256 48.57 -12.28 -45.08
N ALA A 257 47.63 -11.50 -45.56
CA ALA A 257 47.80 -10.64 -46.75
C ALA A 257 48.88 -9.56 -46.53
N ASN A 258 49.00 -9.01 -45.33
CA ASN A 258 50.04 -8.05 -44.99
C ASN A 258 51.42 -8.70 -45.00
N ASN A 259 51.55 -9.94 -44.54
CA ASN A 259 52.83 -10.69 -44.60
C ASN A 259 53.22 -11.04 -46.05
N GLU A 260 52.27 -11.42 -46.89
CA GLU A 260 52.50 -11.64 -48.31
C GLU A 260 53.04 -10.38 -49.04
N LEU A 261 52.32 -9.23 -48.75
CA LEU A 261 52.80 -7.96 -49.33
C LEU A 261 54.17 -7.55 -48.85
N LYS A 262 54.51 -7.80 -47.58
CA LYS A 262 55.89 -7.57 -47.10
C LYS A 262 56.93 -8.41 -47.84
N LEU A 263 56.66 -9.69 -47.97
CA LEU A 263 57.57 -10.62 -48.70
C LEU A 263 57.74 -10.23 -50.19
N ASP A 264 56.66 -9.79 -50.84
CA ASP A 264 56.68 -9.34 -52.22
C ASP A 264 57.45 -8.02 -52.35
N ASN A 265 57.31 -7.08 -51.42
CA ASN A 265 58.14 -5.88 -51.41
C ASN A 265 59.59 -6.15 -51.13
N GLU A 266 59.94 -7.04 -50.20
CA GLU A 266 61.32 -7.44 -49.94
C GLU A 266 61.97 -8.07 -51.21
N ARG A 267 61.27 -8.97 -51.92
CA ARG A 267 61.71 -9.51 -53.18
C ARG A 267 61.91 -8.47 -54.27
N LYS A 268 61.04 -7.50 -54.39
CA LYS A 268 61.15 -6.39 -55.32
C LYS A 268 62.42 -5.55 -55.06
N THR A 269 62.65 -5.25 -53.77
CA THR A 269 63.83 -4.48 -53.35
C THR A 269 65.14 -5.25 -53.68
N GLU A 270 65.20 -6.56 -53.38
CA GLU A 270 66.36 -7.39 -53.75
C GLU A 270 66.61 -7.42 -55.26
N ILE A 271 65.57 -7.50 -56.10
CA ILE A 271 65.66 -7.45 -57.54
C ILE A 271 66.17 -6.10 -58.03
N ASP A 272 65.74 -5.02 -57.43
CA ASP A 272 66.19 -3.65 -57.79
C ASP A 272 67.64 -3.37 -57.35
N GLU A 273 68.08 -3.94 -56.20
CA GLU A 273 69.50 -3.85 -55.77
C GLU A 273 70.47 -4.69 -56.59
N MET A 274 69.98 -5.75 -57.27
CA MET A 274 70.80 -6.60 -58.17
C MET A 274 70.90 -6.07 -59.61
N ARG A 275 70.27 -4.98 -59.93
CA ARG A 275 70.23 -4.39 -61.26
C ARG A 275 71.08 -3.15 -61.35
#